data_4c1ef03a899f6dbd2840f5353cb77e4d
#
_entry.id   4c1ef03a899f6dbd2840f5353cb77e4d
#
_cell.length_a   1.000
_cell.length_b   1.000
_cell.length_c   1.000
_cell.angle_alpha   90.00
_cell.angle_beta   90.00
_cell.angle_gamma   90.00
#
_symmetry.space_group_name_H-M   'P 1'
#
loop_
_entity.id
_entity.type
_entity.pdbx_description
1 polymer ?
#
loop_
_entity_poly.entity_id
_entity_poly.type
_entity_poly.pdbx_seq_one_letter_code
_entity_poly.pdbx_strand_id
1 'polypeptide(L)'
;MNDHTLSGKRLLILGGNPETGLVVDIANSLGIYTIVVDPNPDAPAKKNAKEQGEFDGFEVDKIVEFAREKKVDGVLVGVADILVAPYQAICEKLNMHCYATKDIVKAFCSKDGFKVACEKYGVQDIPGVYINDASQVAGLNLELPLMVKPVDNGGGVGMRICYDRSELEEAIIKALSHSKKRGVLVEQYMNCDDMFAYYTCKDGNVYLSALADRITTKKQGNLSPVCKGAIYPSKYAKEYIKNVNPGMISFFKKLGVKNGVLNIQFFIQEGRFYAYDPGFRLQGEAPHIHIAAINGFD
;
A
#
# COMPACT_ATOMS: atom_id res chain seq x y z
N MET A 1 2.62 -28.80 0.48
CA MET A 1 2.56 -28.58 -0.98
C MET A 1 3.85 -29.11 -1.58
N ASN A 2 3.82 -29.80 -2.72
CA ASN A 2 5.05 -30.30 -3.34
C ASN A 2 5.84 -29.10 -3.88
N ASP A 3 6.93 -28.72 -3.22
CA ASP A 3 7.81 -27.60 -3.57
C ASP A 3 8.50 -27.73 -4.94
N HIS A 4 8.40 -28.88 -5.57
CA HIS A 4 9.05 -29.16 -6.87
C HIS A 4 8.37 -28.50 -8.08
N THR A 5 7.15 -27.96 -7.94
CA THR A 5 6.41 -27.36 -9.07
C THR A 5 6.95 -25.99 -9.51
N LEU A 6 7.71 -25.30 -8.66
CA LEU A 6 8.28 -23.97 -8.95
C LEU A 6 9.77 -24.03 -9.35
N SER A 7 10.45 -25.15 -9.13
CA SER A 7 11.86 -25.29 -9.49
C SER A 7 12.08 -25.09 -10.99
N GLY A 8 13.07 -24.28 -11.34
CA GLY A 8 13.40 -23.92 -12.72
C GLY A 8 12.51 -22.84 -13.35
N LYS A 9 11.43 -22.40 -12.68
CA LYS A 9 10.62 -21.27 -13.11
C LYS A 9 11.39 -19.95 -13.00
N ARG A 10 11.12 -19.03 -13.90
CA ARG A 10 11.79 -17.72 -13.99
C ARG A 10 10.86 -16.63 -13.48
N LEU A 11 11.24 -15.97 -12.39
CA LEU A 11 10.45 -14.94 -11.73
C LEU A 11 11.11 -13.57 -11.89
N LEU A 12 10.41 -12.63 -12.50
CA LEU A 12 10.80 -11.23 -12.54
C LEU A 12 10.22 -10.51 -11.32
N ILE A 13 11.07 -9.83 -10.56
CA ILE A 13 10.71 -9.09 -9.34
C ILE A 13 10.99 -7.62 -9.56
N LEU A 14 9.96 -6.78 -9.39
CA LEU A 14 10.05 -5.33 -9.51
C LEU A 14 10.42 -4.69 -8.18
N GLY A 15 11.46 -3.84 -8.20
CA GLY A 15 11.97 -3.11 -7.04
C GLY A 15 13.10 -3.82 -6.33
N GLY A 16 14.12 -3.06 -5.97
CA GLY A 16 15.40 -3.52 -5.43
C GLY A 16 15.65 -3.23 -3.96
N ASN A 17 14.61 -2.90 -3.17
CA ASN A 17 14.72 -2.59 -1.74
C ASN A 17 15.34 -3.75 -0.95
N PRO A 18 15.96 -3.49 0.23
CA PRO A 18 16.53 -4.53 1.08
C PRO A 18 15.53 -5.64 1.43
N GLU A 19 14.30 -5.31 1.74
CA GLU A 19 13.23 -6.24 2.11
C GLU A 19 12.79 -7.11 0.93
N THR A 20 12.88 -6.60 -0.30
CA THR A 20 12.68 -7.40 -1.52
C THR A 20 13.77 -8.47 -1.65
N GLY A 21 14.96 -8.23 -1.10
CA GLY A 21 16.04 -9.24 -1.04
C GLY A 21 15.63 -10.51 -0.33
N LEU A 22 14.80 -10.43 0.74
CA LEU A 22 14.27 -11.61 1.42
C LEU A 22 13.36 -12.44 0.49
N VAL A 23 12.59 -11.78 -0.36
CA VAL A 23 11.74 -12.45 -1.37
C VAL A 23 12.61 -13.19 -2.39
N VAL A 24 13.70 -12.55 -2.82
CA VAL A 24 14.69 -13.17 -3.72
C VAL A 24 15.29 -14.42 -3.09
N ASP A 25 15.70 -14.34 -1.82
CA ASP A 25 16.31 -15.48 -1.10
C ASP A 25 15.34 -16.65 -0.95
N ILE A 26 14.08 -16.36 -0.59
CA ILE A 26 13.03 -17.40 -0.49
C ILE A 26 12.78 -18.02 -1.88
N ALA A 27 12.63 -17.22 -2.93
CA ALA A 27 12.42 -17.73 -4.28
C ALA A 27 13.60 -18.60 -4.75
N ASN A 28 14.83 -18.18 -4.48
CA ASN A 28 16.03 -18.98 -4.77
C ASN A 28 16.05 -20.32 -4.01
N SER A 29 15.62 -20.34 -2.75
CA SER A 29 15.56 -21.56 -1.94
C SER A 29 14.54 -22.57 -2.48
N LEU A 30 13.50 -22.08 -3.17
CA LEU A 30 12.49 -22.89 -3.86
C LEU A 30 12.94 -23.35 -5.27
N GLY A 31 14.20 -23.05 -5.65
CA GLY A 31 14.74 -23.39 -6.96
C GLY A 31 14.25 -22.50 -8.11
N ILE A 32 13.65 -21.35 -7.79
CA ILE A 32 13.19 -20.36 -8.79
C ILE A 32 14.39 -19.55 -9.28
N TYR A 33 14.45 -19.32 -10.59
CA TYR A 33 15.44 -18.42 -11.19
C TYR A 33 14.95 -16.98 -11.08
N THR A 34 15.57 -16.18 -10.22
CA THR A 34 15.14 -14.82 -9.89
C THR A 34 15.80 -13.78 -10.80
N ILE A 35 15.02 -12.80 -11.27
CA ILE A 35 15.44 -11.67 -12.09
C ILE A 35 14.93 -10.41 -11.41
N VAL A 36 15.82 -9.55 -10.90
CA VAL A 36 15.41 -8.31 -10.22
C VAL A 36 15.55 -7.12 -11.15
N VAL A 37 14.50 -6.31 -11.25
CA VAL A 37 14.47 -5.08 -12.06
C VAL A 37 14.37 -3.86 -11.13
N ASP A 38 15.37 -2.99 -11.22
CA ASP A 38 15.45 -1.73 -10.48
C ASP A 38 16.41 -0.79 -11.24
N PRO A 39 16.17 0.54 -11.32
CA PRO A 39 17.05 1.47 -12.02
C PRO A 39 18.45 1.61 -11.36
N ASN A 40 18.52 1.35 -10.04
CA ASN A 40 19.81 1.39 -9.34
C ASN A 40 20.56 0.06 -9.57
N PRO A 41 21.76 0.09 -10.19
CA PRO A 41 22.58 -1.10 -10.39
C PRO A 41 23.00 -1.76 -9.07
N ASP A 42 23.17 -0.97 -8.00
CA ASP A 42 23.60 -1.43 -6.68
C ASP A 42 22.43 -1.73 -5.74
N ALA A 43 21.21 -1.86 -6.26
CA ALA A 43 20.02 -2.12 -5.45
C ALA A 43 20.19 -3.40 -4.60
N PRO A 44 19.92 -3.34 -3.29
CA PRO A 44 20.21 -4.44 -2.36
C PRO A 44 19.64 -5.80 -2.78
N ALA A 45 18.40 -5.86 -3.30
CA ALA A 45 17.77 -7.10 -3.73
C ALA A 45 18.46 -7.75 -4.96
N LYS A 46 19.23 -6.99 -5.73
CA LYS A 46 20.00 -7.51 -6.87
C LYS A 46 21.15 -8.42 -6.44
N LYS A 47 21.67 -8.27 -5.22
CA LYS A 47 22.87 -9.00 -4.76
C LYS A 47 22.73 -10.52 -4.84
N ASN A 48 21.53 -11.03 -4.53
CA ASN A 48 21.25 -12.46 -4.51
C ASN A 48 20.43 -12.92 -5.73
N ALA A 49 20.02 -12.00 -6.61
CA ALA A 49 19.31 -12.34 -7.83
C ALA A 49 20.23 -13.09 -8.81
N LYS A 50 19.67 -14.03 -9.57
CA LYS A 50 20.41 -14.78 -10.60
C LYS A 50 20.67 -13.92 -11.83
N GLU A 51 19.81 -12.96 -12.09
CA GLU A 51 19.92 -12.00 -13.20
C GLU A 51 19.35 -10.63 -12.79
N GLN A 52 19.77 -9.57 -13.47
CA GLN A 52 19.42 -8.20 -13.13
C GLN A 52 18.99 -7.44 -14.39
N GLY A 53 18.05 -6.49 -14.22
CA GLY A 53 17.66 -5.50 -15.21
C GLY A 53 17.77 -4.09 -14.64
N GLU A 54 18.28 -3.14 -15.44
CA GLU A 54 18.44 -1.73 -15.08
C GLU A 54 17.37 -0.90 -15.78
N PHE A 55 16.13 -1.05 -15.32
CA PHE A 55 14.97 -0.31 -15.82
C PHE A 55 14.26 0.37 -14.68
N ASP A 56 13.73 1.59 -14.94
CA ASP A 56 12.72 2.18 -14.06
C ASP A 56 11.46 1.32 -14.12
N GLY A 57 10.86 1.03 -12.95
CA GLY A 57 9.63 0.23 -12.86
C GLY A 57 8.46 0.78 -13.68
N PHE A 58 8.49 2.06 -14.06
CA PHE A 58 7.49 2.70 -14.93
C PHE A 58 7.77 2.52 -16.43
N GLU A 59 8.92 1.99 -16.83
CA GLU A 59 9.25 1.67 -18.23
C GLU A 59 8.61 0.35 -18.67
N VAL A 60 7.29 0.26 -18.53
CA VAL A 60 6.49 -0.96 -18.71
C VAL A 60 6.84 -1.70 -20.01
N ASP A 61 6.95 -1.00 -21.13
CA ASP A 61 7.20 -1.63 -22.44
C ASP A 61 8.60 -2.26 -22.51
N LYS A 62 9.62 -1.58 -22.02
CA LYS A 62 10.98 -2.14 -21.95
C LYS A 62 11.06 -3.37 -21.06
N ILE A 63 10.36 -3.32 -19.90
CA ILE A 63 10.33 -4.46 -18.97
C ILE A 63 9.59 -5.64 -19.60
N VAL A 64 8.52 -5.40 -20.37
CA VAL A 64 7.79 -6.45 -21.11
C VAL A 64 8.68 -7.11 -22.17
N GLU A 65 9.44 -6.33 -22.95
CA GLU A 65 10.39 -6.85 -23.94
C GLU A 65 11.48 -7.70 -23.27
N PHE A 66 12.07 -7.17 -22.21
CA PHE A 66 13.07 -7.85 -21.39
C PHE A 66 12.51 -9.16 -20.79
N ALA A 67 11.30 -9.14 -20.23
CA ALA A 67 10.66 -10.32 -19.67
C ALA A 67 10.42 -11.43 -20.74
N ARG A 68 10.06 -11.05 -21.97
CA ARG A 68 9.91 -11.99 -23.09
C ARG A 68 11.25 -12.58 -23.52
N GLU A 69 12.29 -11.75 -23.66
CA GLU A 69 13.66 -12.20 -23.95
C GLU A 69 14.15 -13.21 -22.92
N LYS A 70 13.92 -12.91 -21.64
CA LYS A 70 14.33 -13.76 -20.52
C LYS A 70 13.40 -14.95 -20.26
N LYS A 71 12.35 -15.11 -21.05
CA LYS A 71 11.36 -16.20 -20.93
C LYS A 71 10.82 -16.33 -19.51
N VAL A 72 10.37 -15.20 -18.95
CA VAL A 72 9.83 -15.12 -17.58
C VAL A 72 8.52 -15.92 -17.49
N ASP A 73 8.36 -16.72 -16.44
CA ASP A 73 7.13 -17.49 -16.15
C ASP A 73 6.15 -16.73 -15.27
N GLY A 74 6.62 -15.74 -14.49
CA GLY A 74 5.80 -14.94 -13.61
C GLY A 74 6.47 -13.61 -13.23
N VAL A 75 5.65 -12.67 -12.79
CA VAL A 75 6.09 -11.36 -12.31
C VAL A 75 5.59 -11.16 -10.89
N LEU A 76 6.40 -10.53 -10.04
CA LEU A 76 6.05 -10.16 -8.68
C LEU A 76 6.49 -8.71 -8.42
N VAL A 77 5.73 -7.97 -7.64
CA VAL A 77 6.17 -6.68 -7.12
C VAL A 77 6.79 -6.88 -5.73
N GLY A 78 7.91 -6.21 -5.47
CA GLY A 78 8.51 -6.15 -4.13
C GLY A 78 7.70 -5.28 -3.16
N VAL A 79 8.37 -4.58 -2.29
CA VAL A 79 7.74 -3.83 -1.18
C VAL A 79 7.38 -2.37 -1.52
N ALA A 80 7.37 -1.97 -2.78
CA ALA A 80 7.10 -0.59 -3.21
C ALA A 80 5.68 -0.41 -3.75
N ASP A 81 4.84 0.38 -3.07
CA ASP A 81 3.44 0.63 -3.46
C ASP A 81 3.31 1.23 -4.86
N ILE A 82 4.24 2.12 -5.24
CA ILE A 82 4.23 2.80 -6.54
C ILE A 82 4.39 1.83 -7.71
N LEU A 83 4.94 0.64 -7.47
CA LEU A 83 5.18 -0.39 -8.49
C LEU A 83 4.01 -1.35 -8.69
N VAL A 84 2.95 -1.28 -7.88
CA VAL A 84 1.78 -2.17 -8.02
C VAL A 84 1.01 -1.90 -9.32
N ALA A 85 0.86 -0.64 -9.71
CA ALA A 85 0.22 -0.28 -10.98
C ALA A 85 1.06 -0.69 -12.21
N PRO A 86 2.37 -0.39 -12.29
CA PRO A 86 3.24 -0.95 -13.32
C PRO A 86 3.24 -2.49 -13.37
N TYR A 87 3.28 -3.16 -12.21
CA TYR A 87 3.18 -4.62 -12.12
C TYR A 87 1.94 -5.16 -12.81
N GLN A 88 0.77 -4.57 -12.53
CA GLN A 88 -0.49 -4.95 -13.17
C GLN A 88 -0.41 -4.76 -14.70
N ALA A 89 0.11 -3.62 -15.17
CA ALA A 89 0.23 -3.33 -16.60
C ALA A 89 1.20 -4.29 -17.32
N ILE A 90 2.32 -4.66 -16.68
CA ILE A 90 3.29 -5.63 -17.21
C ILE A 90 2.63 -7.01 -17.31
N CYS A 91 1.98 -7.49 -16.26
CA CYS A 91 1.29 -8.78 -16.27
C CYS A 91 0.22 -8.84 -17.37
N GLU A 92 -0.56 -7.77 -17.56
CA GLU A 92 -1.57 -7.69 -18.60
C GLU A 92 -0.96 -7.80 -20.00
N LYS A 93 0.12 -7.05 -20.29
CA LYS A 93 0.82 -7.11 -21.59
C LYS A 93 1.52 -8.43 -21.87
N LEU A 94 1.92 -9.15 -20.83
CA LEU A 94 2.51 -10.48 -20.91
C LEU A 94 1.44 -11.59 -20.91
N ASN A 95 0.17 -11.27 -20.68
CA ASN A 95 -0.91 -12.25 -20.46
C ASN A 95 -0.56 -13.23 -19.33
N MET A 96 0.01 -12.71 -18.25
CA MET A 96 0.40 -13.48 -17.07
C MET A 96 -0.58 -13.28 -15.92
N HIS A 97 -0.57 -14.24 -14.99
CA HIS A 97 -1.33 -14.11 -13.76
C HIS A 97 -0.89 -12.85 -12.97
N CYS A 98 -1.87 -12.09 -12.52
CA CYS A 98 -1.66 -10.92 -11.69
C CYS A 98 -2.65 -10.95 -10.51
N TYR A 99 -2.15 -10.75 -9.29
CA TYR A 99 -3.03 -10.66 -8.13
C TYR A 99 -3.74 -9.29 -8.02
N ALA A 100 -3.16 -8.24 -8.62
CA ALA A 100 -3.72 -6.90 -8.65
C ALA A 100 -4.51 -6.67 -9.95
N THR A 101 -5.85 -6.64 -9.86
CA THR A 101 -6.69 -6.23 -11.00
C THR A 101 -6.70 -4.71 -11.16
N LYS A 102 -7.18 -4.19 -12.31
CA LYS A 102 -7.33 -2.74 -12.53
C LYS A 102 -8.20 -2.07 -11.45
N ASP A 103 -9.27 -2.73 -11.02
CA ASP A 103 -10.16 -2.19 -9.98
C ASP A 103 -9.46 -2.15 -8.61
N ILE A 104 -8.64 -3.16 -8.30
CA ILE A 104 -7.83 -3.21 -7.09
C ILE A 104 -6.77 -2.10 -7.12
N VAL A 105 -6.06 -1.94 -8.26
CA VAL A 105 -5.08 -0.85 -8.44
C VAL A 105 -5.75 0.51 -8.25
N LYS A 106 -6.93 0.72 -8.86
CA LYS A 106 -7.69 1.96 -8.70
C LYS A 106 -8.07 2.22 -7.24
N ALA A 107 -8.45 1.18 -6.50
CA ALA A 107 -8.87 1.30 -5.10
C ALA A 107 -7.69 1.49 -4.13
N PHE A 108 -6.53 0.86 -4.36
CA PHE A 108 -5.46 0.80 -3.37
C PHE A 108 -4.20 1.61 -3.72
N CYS A 109 -4.04 2.04 -4.99
CA CYS A 109 -2.85 2.78 -5.41
C CYS A 109 -3.06 4.29 -5.51
N SER A 110 -4.18 4.82 -5.01
CA SER A 110 -4.42 6.26 -4.91
C SER A 110 -5.34 6.59 -3.73
N LYS A 111 -5.08 7.72 -3.09
CA LYS A 111 -5.83 8.15 -1.90
C LYS A 111 -7.30 8.43 -2.20
N ASP A 112 -7.57 9.07 -3.34
CA ASP A 112 -8.91 9.32 -3.84
C ASP A 112 -9.66 8.04 -4.21
N GLY A 113 -8.97 7.10 -4.87
CA GLY A 113 -9.53 5.79 -5.22
C GLY A 113 -9.92 4.97 -4.01
N PHE A 114 -9.08 4.98 -2.96
CA PHE A 114 -9.39 4.29 -1.71
C PHE A 114 -10.61 4.89 -1.02
N LYS A 115 -10.69 6.21 -0.94
CA LYS A 115 -11.83 6.92 -0.36
C LYS A 115 -13.14 6.58 -1.08
N VAL A 116 -13.14 6.63 -2.42
CA VAL A 116 -14.31 6.23 -3.24
C VAL A 116 -14.70 4.76 -3.00
N ALA A 117 -13.72 3.87 -2.85
CA ALA A 117 -13.99 2.47 -2.56
C ALA A 117 -14.57 2.28 -1.16
N CYS A 118 -14.06 2.98 -0.15
CA CYS A 118 -14.59 2.95 1.22
C CYS A 118 -16.04 3.42 1.25
N GLU A 119 -16.35 4.55 0.63
CA GLU A 119 -17.72 5.08 0.51
C GLU A 119 -18.66 4.06 -0.17
N LYS A 120 -18.25 3.55 -1.33
CA LYS A 120 -19.05 2.60 -2.12
C LYS A 120 -19.40 1.32 -1.35
N TYR A 121 -18.51 0.84 -0.52
CA TYR A 121 -18.65 -0.45 0.16
C TYR A 121 -18.91 -0.34 1.66
N GLY A 122 -19.10 0.87 2.18
CA GLY A 122 -19.48 1.13 3.58
C GLY A 122 -18.35 0.87 4.57
N VAL A 123 -17.10 1.11 4.18
CA VAL A 123 -15.96 1.14 5.09
C VAL A 123 -15.77 2.55 5.62
N GLN A 124 -15.66 2.69 6.94
CA GLN A 124 -15.42 3.99 7.55
C GLN A 124 -13.98 4.43 7.28
N ASP A 125 -13.83 5.56 6.58
CA ASP A 125 -12.55 6.24 6.34
C ASP A 125 -12.54 7.61 7.02
N ILE A 126 -11.42 8.34 6.90
CA ILE A 126 -11.29 9.68 7.49
C ILE A 126 -12.30 10.63 6.82
N PRO A 127 -13.14 11.36 7.58
CA PRO A 127 -14.03 12.34 7.02
C PRO A 127 -13.28 13.39 6.20
N GLY A 128 -13.70 13.59 4.96
CA GLY A 128 -12.98 14.50 4.07
C GLY A 128 -13.60 14.58 2.69
N VAL A 129 -13.08 15.49 1.88
CA VAL A 129 -13.56 15.74 0.52
C VAL A 129 -12.40 15.83 -0.46
N TYR A 130 -12.67 15.47 -1.71
CA TYR A 130 -11.77 15.69 -2.83
C TYR A 130 -12.03 17.08 -3.42
N ILE A 131 -10.99 17.83 -3.68
CA ILE A 131 -11.01 19.18 -4.26
C ILE A 131 -10.06 19.23 -5.45
N ASN A 132 -10.49 19.85 -6.53
CA ASN A 132 -9.68 20.13 -7.72
C ASN A 132 -9.60 21.60 -8.08
N ASP A 133 -10.32 22.44 -7.35
CA ASP A 133 -10.33 23.90 -7.48
C ASP A 133 -10.42 24.56 -6.09
N ALA A 134 -9.59 25.58 -5.85
CA ALA A 134 -9.55 26.25 -4.55
C ALA A 134 -10.87 26.98 -4.19
N SER A 135 -11.69 27.37 -5.17
CA SER A 135 -13.00 27.98 -4.92
C SER A 135 -13.98 27.08 -4.17
N GLN A 136 -13.75 25.74 -4.19
CA GLN A 136 -14.58 24.79 -3.46
C GLN A 136 -14.42 24.86 -1.92
N VAL A 137 -13.43 25.60 -1.43
CA VAL A 137 -13.17 25.82 0.01
C VAL A 137 -14.40 26.38 0.75
N ALA A 138 -15.13 27.31 0.12
CA ALA A 138 -16.27 27.99 0.74
C ALA A 138 -17.40 27.05 1.17
N GLY A 139 -17.53 25.89 0.53
CA GLY A 139 -18.57 24.89 0.81
C GLY A 139 -18.15 23.79 1.79
N LEU A 140 -16.95 23.84 2.35
CA LEU A 140 -16.43 22.77 3.22
C LEU A 140 -17.12 22.78 4.60
N ASN A 141 -17.88 21.73 4.87
CA ASN A 141 -18.48 21.48 6.17
C ASN A 141 -17.69 20.40 6.93
N LEU A 142 -16.43 20.70 7.23
CA LEU A 142 -15.55 19.84 8.04
C LEU A 142 -15.08 20.60 9.27
N GLU A 143 -14.89 19.88 10.37
CA GLU A 143 -14.40 20.44 11.63
C GLU A 143 -12.87 20.59 11.61
N LEU A 144 -12.37 21.68 12.19
CA LEU A 144 -10.93 21.92 12.38
C LEU A 144 -10.37 21.07 13.53
N PRO A 145 -9.10 20.74 13.50
CA PRO A 145 -8.11 21.01 12.44
C PRO A 145 -8.26 20.11 11.23
N LEU A 146 -7.84 20.60 10.06
CA LEU A 146 -7.92 19.89 8.78
C LEU A 146 -6.53 19.58 8.23
N MET A 147 -6.40 18.41 7.60
CA MET A 147 -5.23 18.01 6.82
C MET A 147 -5.50 18.23 5.33
N VAL A 148 -4.69 19.06 4.70
CA VAL A 148 -4.69 19.28 3.24
C VAL A 148 -3.54 18.49 2.65
N LYS A 149 -3.81 17.64 1.63
CA LYS A 149 -2.78 16.80 1.02
C LYS A 149 -3.02 16.55 -0.47
N PRO A 150 -1.98 16.58 -1.35
CA PRO A 150 -2.10 16.13 -2.72
C PRO A 150 -2.50 14.67 -2.81
N VAL A 151 -3.31 14.29 -3.82
CA VAL A 151 -3.79 12.90 -3.96
C VAL A 151 -2.73 11.91 -4.43
N ASP A 152 -1.70 12.40 -5.11
CA ASP A 152 -0.69 11.62 -5.83
C ASP A 152 0.75 11.83 -5.36
N ASN A 153 0.94 12.43 -4.18
CA ASN A 153 2.26 12.59 -3.55
C ASN A 153 2.36 11.81 -2.24
N GLY A 154 3.59 11.38 -1.94
CA GLY A 154 3.98 10.72 -0.70
C GLY A 154 4.94 11.58 0.13
N GLY A 155 5.37 11.06 1.31
CA GLY A 155 6.43 11.66 2.13
C GLY A 155 6.13 13.05 2.70
N GLY A 156 4.87 13.47 2.76
CA GLY A 156 4.48 14.78 3.32
C GLY A 156 4.64 15.96 2.37
N VAL A 157 5.06 15.74 1.12
CA VAL A 157 5.25 16.81 0.14
C VAL A 157 3.92 17.47 -0.21
N GLY A 158 3.83 18.80 -0.05
CA GLY A 158 2.61 19.58 -0.31
C GLY A 158 1.51 19.42 0.71
N MET A 159 1.76 18.71 1.83
CA MET A 159 0.80 18.56 2.93
C MET A 159 0.86 19.74 3.89
N ARG A 160 -0.30 20.10 4.50
CA ARG A 160 -0.40 21.10 5.56
C ARG A 160 -1.53 20.74 6.53
N ILE A 161 -1.32 20.97 7.82
CA ILE A 161 -2.38 21.00 8.83
C ILE A 161 -2.85 22.43 8.95
N CYS A 162 -4.14 22.63 8.82
CA CYS A 162 -4.80 23.94 8.98
C CYS A 162 -5.59 23.94 10.29
N TYR A 163 -5.26 24.85 11.18
CA TYR A 163 -5.95 25.05 12.46
C TYR A 163 -7.00 26.16 12.37
N ASP A 164 -6.93 26.97 11.33
CA ASP A 164 -7.89 28.04 11.02
C ASP A 164 -8.38 27.92 9.56
N ARG A 165 -9.63 28.32 9.32
CA ARG A 165 -10.23 28.30 7.97
C ARG A 165 -9.56 29.25 7.00
N SER A 166 -9.01 30.37 7.50
CA SER A 166 -8.26 31.34 6.69
C SER A 166 -6.99 30.76 6.04
N GLU A 167 -6.46 29.65 6.59
CA GLU A 167 -5.28 28.98 6.05
C GLU A 167 -5.59 28.02 4.89
N LEU A 168 -6.87 27.62 4.73
CA LEU A 168 -7.25 26.52 3.82
C LEU A 168 -7.01 26.84 2.36
N GLU A 169 -7.37 28.04 1.92
CA GLU A 169 -7.23 28.43 0.51
C GLU A 169 -5.78 28.37 0.06
N GLU A 170 -4.86 28.97 0.83
CA GLU A 170 -3.42 28.93 0.54
C GLU A 170 -2.89 27.49 0.57
N ALA A 171 -3.30 26.70 1.55
CA ALA A 171 -2.88 25.31 1.68
C ALA A 171 -3.34 24.47 0.48
N ILE A 172 -4.56 24.66 0.01
CA ILE A 172 -5.12 23.96 -1.17
C ILE A 172 -4.41 24.38 -2.45
N ILE A 173 -4.19 25.68 -2.67
CA ILE A 173 -3.45 26.18 -3.85
C ILE A 173 -2.05 25.55 -3.88
N LYS A 174 -1.36 25.53 -2.74
CA LYS A 174 -0.05 24.91 -2.62
C LYS A 174 -0.11 23.40 -2.88
N ALA A 175 -1.07 22.69 -2.33
CA ALA A 175 -1.23 21.25 -2.54
C ALA A 175 -1.55 20.92 -4.01
N LEU A 176 -2.41 21.72 -4.67
CA LEU A 176 -2.70 21.59 -6.10
C LEU A 176 -1.47 21.77 -6.98
N SER A 177 -0.55 22.69 -6.62
CA SER A 177 0.71 22.89 -7.35
C SER A 177 1.66 21.72 -7.26
N HIS A 178 1.53 20.89 -6.23
CA HIS A 178 2.32 19.67 -6.01
C HIS A 178 1.65 18.40 -6.56
N SER A 179 0.40 18.47 -7.01
CA SER A 179 -0.34 17.32 -7.57
C SER A 179 -0.26 17.31 -9.10
N LYS A 180 0.28 16.23 -9.67
CA LYS A 180 0.28 15.99 -11.13
C LYS A 180 -1.14 15.78 -11.66
N LYS A 181 -2.02 15.19 -10.87
CA LYS A 181 -3.45 14.97 -11.17
C LYS A 181 -4.31 16.22 -10.89
N ARG A 182 -3.72 17.28 -10.34
CA ARG A 182 -4.43 18.50 -9.92
C ARG A 182 -5.61 18.20 -8.97
N GLY A 183 -5.37 17.33 -7.99
CA GLY A 183 -6.35 16.94 -6.99
C GLY A 183 -5.77 17.02 -5.58
N VAL A 184 -6.62 17.40 -4.63
CA VAL A 184 -6.30 17.56 -3.21
C VAL A 184 -7.37 16.85 -2.38
N LEU A 185 -6.96 16.16 -1.33
CA LEU A 185 -7.82 15.71 -0.25
C LEU A 185 -7.73 16.70 0.91
N VAL A 186 -8.89 17.17 1.37
CA VAL A 186 -9.04 17.91 2.62
C VAL A 186 -9.78 17.01 3.59
N GLU A 187 -9.11 16.60 4.65
CA GLU A 187 -9.63 15.61 5.61
C GLU A 187 -9.50 16.11 7.04
N GLN A 188 -10.32 15.58 7.93
CA GLN A 188 -10.15 15.81 9.35
C GLN A 188 -8.73 15.39 9.78
N TYR A 189 -8.04 16.25 10.52
CA TYR A 189 -6.73 15.89 11.05
C TYR A 189 -6.85 14.93 12.22
N MET A 190 -6.33 13.74 12.07
CA MET A 190 -6.37 12.70 13.07
C MET A 190 -5.12 12.74 13.94
N ASN A 191 -5.28 13.07 15.24
CA ASN A 191 -4.21 13.04 16.23
C ASN A 191 -4.58 12.05 17.35
N CYS A 192 -4.57 10.79 17.03
CA CYS A 192 -5.06 9.69 17.85
C CYS A 192 -4.16 8.47 17.75
N ASP A 193 -4.60 7.35 18.28
CA ASP A 193 -3.92 6.07 18.14
C ASP A 193 -3.98 5.58 16.69
N ASP A 194 -2.98 4.78 16.31
CA ASP A 194 -2.76 4.31 14.98
C ASP A 194 -2.40 2.82 15.00
N MET A 195 -2.94 2.02 14.09
CA MET A 195 -2.71 0.60 14.02
C MET A 195 -2.60 0.07 12.59
N PHE A 196 -1.93 -1.07 12.45
CA PHE A 196 -1.95 -1.90 11.25
C PHE A 196 -2.94 -3.06 11.39
N ALA A 197 -3.65 -3.34 10.30
CA ALA A 197 -4.34 -4.61 10.10
C ALA A 197 -3.74 -5.31 8.87
N TYR A 198 -3.20 -6.51 9.07
CA TYR A 198 -2.58 -7.33 8.02
C TYR A 198 -3.52 -8.44 7.61
N TYR A 199 -3.66 -8.61 6.29
CA TYR A 199 -4.51 -9.63 5.70
C TYR A 199 -3.77 -10.46 4.68
N THR A 200 -4.07 -11.75 4.66
CA THR A 200 -3.66 -12.67 3.60
C THR A 200 -4.91 -13.13 2.84
N CYS A 201 -4.85 -13.04 1.52
CA CYS A 201 -5.93 -13.48 0.64
C CYS A 201 -5.44 -14.65 -0.20
N LYS A 202 -6.24 -15.74 -0.21
CA LYS A 202 -5.96 -16.92 -1.02
C LYS A 202 -7.26 -17.50 -1.58
N ASP A 203 -7.33 -17.62 -2.89
CA ASP A 203 -8.46 -18.21 -3.62
C ASP A 203 -9.82 -17.57 -3.24
N GLY A 204 -9.80 -16.24 -3.02
CA GLY A 204 -10.97 -15.46 -2.61
C GLY A 204 -11.33 -15.53 -1.13
N ASN A 205 -10.61 -16.32 -0.35
CA ASN A 205 -10.70 -16.30 1.10
C ASN A 205 -9.80 -15.19 1.67
N VAL A 206 -10.32 -14.49 2.67
CA VAL A 206 -9.64 -13.36 3.32
C VAL A 206 -9.40 -13.71 4.78
N TYR A 207 -8.15 -13.70 5.19
CA TYR A 207 -7.71 -14.04 6.54
C TYR A 207 -7.08 -12.82 7.20
N LEU A 208 -7.53 -12.47 8.39
CA LEU A 208 -6.85 -11.50 9.24
C LEU A 208 -5.61 -12.18 9.82
N SER A 209 -4.42 -11.73 9.40
CA SER A 209 -3.14 -12.35 9.78
C SER A 209 -2.57 -11.79 11.07
N ALA A 210 -2.66 -10.47 11.27
CA ALA A 210 -2.23 -9.82 12.51
C ALA A 210 -2.84 -8.42 12.66
N LEU A 211 -2.80 -7.90 13.89
CA LEU A 211 -3.11 -6.53 14.26
C LEU A 211 -1.98 -5.99 15.12
N ALA A 212 -1.52 -4.78 14.85
CA ALA A 212 -0.45 -4.16 15.59
C ALA A 212 -0.70 -2.68 15.87
N ASP A 213 -0.41 -2.22 17.08
CA ASP A 213 -0.36 -0.79 17.38
C ASP A 213 0.91 -0.18 16.78
N ARG A 214 0.77 0.94 16.06
CA ARG A 214 1.91 1.67 15.50
C ARG A 214 2.48 2.65 16.53
N ILE A 215 3.79 2.60 16.70
CA ILE A 215 4.54 3.60 17.46
C ILE A 215 5.18 4.56 16.46
N THR A 216 4.70 5.79 16.41
CA THR A 216 5.17 6.79 15.44
C THR A 216 5.98 7.90 16.09
N THR A 217 6.75 8.64 15.28
CA THR A 217 7.41 9.86 15.71
C THR A 217 6.36 10.94 15.95
N LYS A 218 6.09 11.25 17.24
CA LYS A 218 5.27 12.41 17.61
C LYS A 218 6.18 13.64 17.66
N LYS A 219 6.38 14.32 16.52
CA LYS A 219 6.94 15.68 16.51
C LYS A 219 5.83 16.64 16.11
N GLN A 220 5.65 17.70 16.93
CA GLN A 220 4.75 18.79 16.56
C GLN A 220 5.12 19.33 15.18
N GLY A 221 4.16 19.43 14.27
CA GLY A 221 4.39 19.86 12.89
C GLY A 221 4.92 18.79 11.94
N ASN A 222 5.10 17.54 12.38
CA ASN A 222 5.48 16.44 11.47
C ASN A 222 4.24 15.94 10.71
N LEU A 223 4.20 16.26 9.42
CA LEU A 223 3.11 15.92 8.50
C LEU A 223 3.12 14.46 8.05
N SER A 224 4.24 13.77 8.22
CA SER A 224 4.40 12.35 7.86
C SER A 224 5.15 11.62 9.00
N PRO A 225 4.41 11.20 10.04
CA PRO A 225 5.04 10.51 11.17
C PRO A 225 5.62 9.17 10.72
N VAL A 226 6.91 8.97 11.01
CA VAL A 226 7.60 7.72 10.70
C VAL A 226 7.26 6.67 11.74
N CYS A 227 6.94 5.46 11.32
CA CYS A 227 6.79 4.29 12.19
C CYS A 227 8.16 3.94 12.79
N LYS A 228 8.25 3.91 14.12
CA LYS A 228 9.46 3.52 14.87
C LYS A 228 9.41 2.08 15.34
N GLY A 229 8.22 1.51 15.38
CA GLY A 229 7.98 0.16 15.86
C GLY A 229 6.50 -0.19 15.89
N ALA A 230 6.22 -1.45 16.12
CA ALA A 230 4.87 -1.96 16.24
C ALA A 230 4.76 -2.91 17.44
N ILE A 231 3.63 -2.88 18.12
CA ILE A 231 3.33 -3.77 19.26
C ILE A 231 2.26 -4.77 18.81
N TYR A 232 2.59 -6.04 18.90
CA TYR A 232 1.71 -7.16 18.58
C TYR A 232 1.34 -7.95 19.84
N PRO A 233 0.07 -8.39 19.98
CA PRO A 233 -1.08 -7.95 19.22
C PRO A 233 -1.50 -6.53 19.60
N SER A 234 -2.28 -5.87 18.74
CA SER A 234 -2.87 -4.56 19.05
C SER A 234 -3.76 -4.63 20.30
N LYS A 235 -3.72 -3.59 21.13
CA LYS A 235 -4.65 -3.44 22.25
C LYS A 235 -6.12 -3.34 21.81
N TYR A 236 -6.37 -2.98 20.57
CA TYR A 236 -7.70 -2.89 19.94
C TYR A 236 -8.17 -4.17 19.25
N ALA A 237 -7.43 -5.28 19.37
CA ALA A 237 -7.69 -6.50 18.62
C ALA A 237 -9.11 -7.04 18.82
N LYS A 238 -9.62 -7.05 20.07
CA LYS A 238 -10.98 -7.57 20.36
C LYS A 238 -12.07 -6.75 19.68
N GLU A 239 -11.98 -5.42 19.79
CA GLU A 239 -12.95 -4.49 19.19
C GLU A 239 -12.88 -4.56 17.66
N TYR A 240 -11.69 -4.58 17.10
CA TYR A 240 -11.49 -4.67 15.66
C TYR A 240 -12.07 -5.97 15.08
N ILE A 241 -11.73 -7.11 15.66
CA ILE A 241 -12.20 -8.43 15.20
C ILE A 241 -13.74 -8.50 15.24
N LYS A 242 -14.35 -7.96 16.30
CA LYS A 242 -15.80 -7.99 16.49
C LYS A 242 -16.54 -7.02 15.55
N ASN A 243 -16.05 -5.78 15.45
CA ASN A 243 -16.84 -4.67 14.92
C ASN A 243 -16.40 -4.23 13.51
N VAL A 244 -15.13 -4.45 13.12
CA VAL A 244 -14.53 -3.92 11.87
C VAL A 244 -14.20 -5.03 10.89
N ASN A 245 -13.56 -6.10 11.35
CA ASN A 245 -13.06 -7.18 10.49
C ASN A 245 -14.12 -7.81 9.57
N PRO A 246 -15.38 -8.07 9.98
CA PRO A 246 -16.39 -8.60 9.07
C PRO A 246 -16.67 -7.67 7.89
N GLY A 247 -16.71 -6.36 8.12
CA GLY A 247 -16.86 -5.33 7.09
C GLY A 247 -15.67 -5.31 6.13
N MET A 248 -14.45 -5.41 6.65
CA MET A 248 -13.23 -5.45 5.84
C MET A 248 -13.15 -6.70 4.96
N ILE A 249 -13.51 -7.86 5.49
CA ILE A 249 -13.59 -9.10 4.69
C ILE A 249 -14.60 -8.94 3.55
N SER A 250 -15.78 -8.37 3.83
CA SER A 250 -16.78 -8.08 2.82
C SER A 250 -16.28 -7.10 1.77
N PHE A 251 -15.58 -6.05 2.19
CA PHE A 251 -14.98 -5.03 1.33
C PHE A 251 -14.00 -5.65 0.32
N PHE A 252 -13.03 -6.46 0.79
CA PHE A 252 -12.06 -7.11 -0.10
C PHE A 252 -12.72 -8.09 -1.07
N LYS A 253 -13.70 -8.86 -0.62
CA LYS A 253 -14.46 -9.77 -1.49
C LYS A 253 -15.24 -9.02 -2.57
N LYS A 254 -15.89 -7.91 -2.23
CA LYS A 254 -16.63 -7.06 -3.18
C LYS A 254 -15.73 -6.36 -4.19
N LEU A 255 -14.48 -6.02 -3.80
CA LEU A 255 -13.44 -5.51 -4.70
C LEU A 255 -12.87 -6.60 -5.61
N GLY A 256 -13.19 -7.87 -5.37
CA GLY A 256 -12.69 -8.99 -6.17
C GLY A 256 -11.27 -9.41 -5.82
N VAL A 257 -10.79 -9.11 -4.60
CA VAL A 257 -9.48 -9.57 -4.13
C VAL A 257 -9.51 -11.07 -3.96
N LYS A 258 -8.67 -11.79 -4.71
CA LYS A 258 -8.59 -13.26 -4.66
C LYS A 258 -7.31 -13.74 -3.99
N ASN A 259 -6.18 -13.16 -4.37
CA ASN A 259 -4.85 -13.55 -3.88
C ASN A 259 -4.04 -12.32 -3.53
N GLY A 260 -3.05 -12.47 -2.65
CA GLY A 260 -2.14 -11.42 -2.26
C GLY A 260 -2.15 -11.13 -0.77
N VAL A 261 -1.36 -10.16 -0.38
CA VAL A 261 -1.27 -9.66 0.99
C VAL A 261 -1.61 -8.18 1.03
N LEU A 262 -2.31 -7.78 2.08
CA LEU A 262 -2.72 -6.39 2.29
C LEU A 262 -2.34 -5.94 3.68
N ASN A 263 -1.97 -4.68 3.81
CA ASN A 263 -2.11 -3.98 5.06
C ASN A 263 -3.07 -2.79 4.87
N ILE A 264 -3.80 -2.48 5.91
CA ILE A 264 -4.55 -1.23 6.01
C ILE A 264 -4.20 -0.59 7.34
N GLN A 265 -3.93 0.70 7.30
CA GLN A 265 -3.72 1.50 8.49
C GLN A 265 -5.06 2.06 8.97
N PHE A 266 -5.21 2.13 10.30
CA PHE A 266 -6.40 2.67 10.93
C PHE A 266 -6.02 3.68 11.99
N PHE A 267 -6.65 4.85 11.94
CA PHE A 267 -6.72 5.72 13.10
C PHE A 267 -7.86 5.28 14.02
N ILE A 268 -7.63 5.36 15.33
CA ILE A 268 -8.63 5.01 16.33
C ILE A 268 -8.92 6.23 17.20
N GLN A 269 -10.12 6.75 17.07
CA GLN A 269 -10.58 7.90 17.84
C GLN A 269 -11.94 7.59 18.45
N GLU A 270 -12.07 7.71 19.77
CA GLU A 270 -13.33 7.49 20.51
C GLU A 270 -13.98 6.13 20.21
N GLY A 271 -13.14 5.08 20.06
CA GLY A 271 -13.59 3.71 19.75
C GLY A 271 -14.03 3.50 18.31
N ARG A 272 -13.87 4.48 17.43
CA ARG A 272 -14.15 4.38 15.99
C ARG A 272 -12.87 4.15 15.23
N PHE A 273 -12.93 3.32 14.20
CA PHE A 273 -11.81 2.95 13.35
C PHE A 273 -11.96 3.60 11.97
N TYR A 274 -10.99 4.40 11.59
CA TYR A 274 -10.96 5.13 10.32
C TYR A 274 -9.87 4.56 9.44
N ALA A 275 -10.26 3.83 8.37
CA ALA A 275 -9.33 3.23 7.43
C ALA A 275 -8.60 4.31 6.61
N TYR A 276 -7.29 4.14 6.47
CA TYR A 276 -6.47 4.99 5.59
C TYR A 276 -5.24 4.20 5.12
N ASP A 277 -4.54 4.70 4.12
CA ASP A 277 -3.26 4.21 3.60
C ASP A 277 -3.18 2.69 3.41
N PRO A 278 -3.90 2.16 2.40
CA PRO A 278 -3.85 0.74 2.08
C PRO A 278 -2.56 0.40 1.33
N GLY A 279 -1.98 -0.78 1.59
CA GLY A 279 -0.88 -1.35 0.82
C GLY A 279 -1.25 -2.74 0.29
N PHE A 280 -1.29 -2.93 -1.02
CA PHE A 280 -1.58 -4.22 -1.66
C PHE A 280 -0.31 -4.86 -2.23
N ARG A 281 0.61 -5.17 -1.36
CA ARG A 281 1.93 -5.76 -1.67
C ARG A 281 2.57 -6.28 -0.39
N LEU A 282 3.69 -6.97 -0.54
CA LEU A 282 4.53 -7.32 0.61
C LEU A 282 4.96 -6.07 1.38
N GLN A 283 5.08 -6.18 2.70
CA GLN A 283 5.30 -5.04 3.58
C GLN A 283 6.80 -4.88 3.91
N GLY A 284 7.29 -3.63 3.86
CA GLY A 284 8.68 -3.31 4.16
C GLY A 284 9.07 -3.49 5.63
N GLU A 285 8.10 -3.44 6.56
CA GLU A 285 8.35 -3.69 7.98
C GLU A 285 8.53 -5.17 8.32
N ALA A 286 8.59 -6.06 7.32
CA ALA A 286 8.76 -7.51 7.47
C ALA A 286 7.79 -8.15 8.50
N PRO A 287 6.48 -7.87 8.43
CA PRO A 287 5.50 -8.35 9.42
C PRO A 287 5.38 -9.88 9.47
N HIS A 288 5.80 -10.60 8.43
CA HIS A 288 5.81 -12.06 8.38
C HIS A 288 6.60 -12.66 9.55
N ILE A 289 7.70 -12.04 9.99
CA ILE A 289 8.49 -12.49 11.14
C ILE A 289 7.63 -12.47 12.42
N HIS A 290 6.88 -11.37 12.62
CA HIS A 290 6.02 -11.21 13.79
C HIS A 290 4.76 -12.07 13.68
N ILE A 291 4.21 -12.22 12.48
CA ILE A 291 3.06 -13.09 12.20
C ILE A 291 3.41 -14.54 12.49
N ALA A 292 4.57 -15.01 12.04
CA ALA A 292 5.08 -16.35 12.33
C ALA A 292 5.28 -16.58 13.83
N ALA A 293 5.87 -15.61 14.53
CA ALA A 293 6.09 -15.70 15.97
C ALA A 293 4.78 -15.77 16.79
N ILE A 294 3.73 -15.07 16.35
CA ILE A 294 2.44 -15.04 17.05
C ILE A 294 1.59 -16.26 16.72
N ASN A 295 1.56 -16.67 15.46
CA ASN A 295 0.67 -17.73 15.00
C ASN A 295 1.35 -19.13 14.98
N GLY A 296 2.67 -19.20 15.16
CA GLY A 296 3.45 -20.44 15.09
C GLY A 296 3.69 -20.94 13.66
N PHE A 297 3.35 -20.17 12.65
CA PHE A 297 3.58 -20.44 11.22
C PHE A 297 3.64 -19.13 10.43
N ASP A 298 4.26 -19.16 9.26
CA ASP A 298 4.38 -18.06 8.31
C ASP A 298 3.61 -18.34 6.99
#